data_4a9b4d7ffbe5101d4e610ce8435f4248
#
_entry.id   4a9b4d7ffbe5101d4e610ce8435f4248
#
_cell.length_a   1.000
_cell.length_b   1.000
_cell.length_c   1.000
_cell.angle_alpha   90.00
_cell.angle_beta   90.00
_cell.angle_gamma   90.00
#
_symmetry.space_group_name_H-M   'P 1'
#
loop_
_entity.id
_entity.type
_entity.pdbx_description
1 polymer ?
#
loop_
_entity_poly.entity_id
_entity_poly.type
_entity_poly.pdbx_seq_one_letter_code
_entity_poly.pdbx_strand_id
1 'polypeptide(L)'
;MKAKIGAESGERVVAMKKISRRQFLQLCAGMALLGGGGWAFSRGLVLPEVRDKAAVLGGDKVQALRQVAASDNATARTIMWQSPVQLTAPMVELSGGAGDGKTFPAQEESFTDDGVSSYLYTAQVTGLTAGSTQQYRVSAGGEAGDWHALQTDGGGAFTALVFPDSQSNDYSDWRHLAQDAAARVLEAAFFINMGDLVDNGEDHGQWRAWFEAVDGIADRIPVAPLLGNHETYNQAWKVREPLAYLRYFAVPGNGSAEDDRRYYSFDYGPVHFLVLDTQHEEEKEWHPELLARQQTWFRDDVRKSQKPWNVVLMHKDPLQYRIGSRPERQEGFSDEGKAWMPLFDEAGIDLVLSAHLHTYRNRGHIKDFRRDEKGPLYILTGVAGNVRYPGLWVDHALDTYVAPQPETDNYLTLTADSAALSVRCFLPDGTQIDEATLRK
;
A
#
# COMPACT_ATOMS: atom_id res chain seq x y z
N MET A 1 -59.33 31.40 -28.76
CA MET A 1 -58.72 30.60 -29.85
C MET A 1 -57.27 30.36 -29.41
N LYS A 2 -57.02 29.24 -28.76
CA LYS A 2 -55.72 28.90 -28.15
C LYS A 2 -55.48 27.41 -28.38
N ALA A 3 -54.44 27.07 -29.08
CA ALA A 3 -53.95 25.69 -29.21
C ALA A 3 -52.86 25.48 -28.17
N LYS A 4 -53.03 24.45 -27.35
CA LYS A 4 -52.03 23.89 -26.48
C LYS A 4 -51.29 22.78 -27.24
N ILE A 5 -50.00 22.80 -27.24
CA ILE A 5 -49.16 21.68 -27.64
C ILE A 5 -48.39 21.26 -26.38
N GLY A 6 -48.75 20.09 -25.84
CA GLY A 6 -48.00 19.42 -24.78
C GLY A 6 -47.04 18.42 -25.42
N ALA A 7 -45.79 18.47 -25.02
CA ALA A 7 -44.81 17.42 -25.31
C ALA A 7 -44.53 16.64 -24.04
N GLU A 8 -45.00 15.39 -23.97
CA GLU A 8 -44.61 14.41 -22.96
C GLU A 8 -43.38 13.67 -23.49
N SER A 9 -42.25 13.87 -22.85
CA SER A 9 -41.06 13.02 -23.00
C SER A 9 -41.12 11.92 -21.95
N GLY A 10 -41.66 10.77 -22.31
CA GLY A 10 -41.64 9.57 -21.49
C GLY A 10 -40.29 8.85 -21.58
N GLU A 11 -39.40 9.03 -20.60
CA GLU A 11 -38.28 8.13 -20.41
C GLU A 11 -38.76 6.77 -19.96
N ARG A 12 -38.64 5.77 -20.83
CA ARG A 12 -38.83 4.35 -20.48
C ARG A 12 -37.58 3.88 -19.73
N VAL A 13 -37.66 3.80 -18.41
CA VAL A 13 -36.74 3.00 -17.61
C VAL A 13 -36.95 1.52 -17.98
N VAL A 14 -36.05 0.97 -18.76
CA VAL A 14 -36.04 -0.48 -19.06
C VAL A 14 -35.48 -1.18 -17.81
N ALA A 15 -36.39 -1.78 -17.04
CA ALA A 15 -36.01 -2.64 -15.93
C ALA A 15 -35.26 -3.87 -16.49
N MET A 16 -33.96 -3.94 -16.27
CA MET A 16 -33.13 -5.10 -16.61
C MET A 16 -33.58 -6.29 -15.74
N LYS A 17 -34.17 -7.28 -16.40
CA LYS A 17 -34.50 -8.57 -15.77
C LYS A 17 -33.20 -9.27 -15.35
N LYS A 18 -33.06 -9.60 -14.08
CA LYS A 18 -31.97 -10.44 -13.59
C LYS A 18 -31.99 -11.79 -14.31
N ILE A 19 -30.93 -12.05 -15.09
CA ILE A 19 -30.75 -13.32 -15.79
C ILE A 19 -30.26 -14.36 -14.79
N SER A 20 -30.89 -15.57 -14.77
CA SER A 20 -30.45 -16.63 -13.86
C SER A 20 -29.08 -17.18 -14.30
N ARG A 21 -28.31 -17.73 -13.35
CA ARG A 21 -27.00 -18.37 -13.59
C ARG A 21 -27.04 -19.41 -14.73
N ARG A 22 -28.13 -20.14 -14.86
CA ARG A 22 -28.34 -21.15 -15.91
C ARG A 22 -28.55 -20.53 -17.29
N GLN A 23 -29.32 -19.45 -17.37
CA GLN A 23 -29.55 -18.70 -18.62
C GLN A 23 -28.29 -18.01 -19.09
N PHE A 24 -27.46 -17.52 -18.17
CA PHE A 24 -26.16 -16.92 -18.46
C PHE A 24 -25.20 -17.96 -19.05
N LEU A 25 -25.05 -19.14 -18.45
CA LEU A 25 -24.21 -20.22 -18.96
C LEU A 25 -24.69 -20.73 -20.35
N GLN A 26 -25.98 -20.75 -20.62
CA GLN A 26 -26.50 -21.08 -21.94
C GLN A 26 -26.19 -19.99 -22.97
N LEU A 27 -26.19 -18.72 -22.58
CA LEU A 27 -25.79 -17.61 -23.44
C LEU A 27 -24.29 -17.67 -23.79
N CYS A 28 -23.45 -17.97 -22.81
CA CYS A 28 -22.00 -18.11 -23.01
C CYS A 28 -21.67 -19.33 -23.90
N ALA A 29 -22.33 -20.44 -23.72
CA ALA A 29 -22.18 -21.63 -24.56
C ALA A 29 -22.65 -21.38 -26.00
N GLY A 30 -23.72 -20.62 -26.19
CA GLY A 30 -24.22 -20.22 -27.52
C GLY A 30 -23.26 -19.26 -28.25
N MET A 31 -22.61 -18.34 -27.55
CA MET A 31 -21.63 -17.40 -28.13
C MET A 31 -20.30 -18.09 -28.49
N ALA A 32 -19.88 -19.08 -27.74
CA ALA A 32 -18.67 -19.87 -28.04
C ALA A 32 -18.85 -20.70 -29.34
N LEU A 33 -20.06 -21.22 -29.60
CA LEU A 33 -20.37 -21.97 -30.82
C LEU A 33 -20.48 -21.10 -32.08
N LEU A 34 -20.65 -19.77 -31.96
CA LEU A 34 -20.85 -18.85 -33.08
C LEU A 34 -19.63 -17.96 -33.37
N GLY A 35 -18.46 -18.23 -32.79
CA GLY A 35 -17.26 -17.42 -32.97
C GLY A 35 -17.31 -16.00 -32.36
N GLY A 36 -18.39 -15.66 -31.68
CA GLY A 36 -18.60 -14.32 -31.08
C GLY A 36 -17.87 -14.09 -29.76
N GLY A 37 -17.39 -15.16 -29.10
CA GLY A 37 -16.73 -15.07 -27.79
C GLY A 37 -15.41 -14.28 -27.83
N GLY A 38 -14.61 -14.46 -28.90
CA GLY A 38 -13.35 -13.73 -29.06
C GLY A 38 -13.53 -12.23 -29.27
N TRP A 39 -14.61 -11.81 -29.90
CA TRP A 39 -14.88 -10.40 -30.15
C TRP A 39 -15.38 -9.64 -28.89
N ALA A 40 -16.19 -10.29 -28.07
CA ALA A 40 -16.64 -9.74 -26.80
C ALA A 40 -15.48 -9.63 -25.81
N PHE A 41 -14.56 -10.61 -25.81
CA PHE A 41 -13.35 -10.62 -24.98
C PHE A 41 -12.40 -9.47 -25.34
N SER A 42 -12.19 -9.24 -26.65
CA SER A 42 -11.30 -8.17 -27.14
C SER A 42 -11.79 -6.74 -26.85
N ARG A 43 -13.08 -6.57 -26.48
CA ARG A 43 -13.68 -5.27 -26.16
C ARG A 43 -14.01 -5.06 -24.69
N GLY A 44 -13.58 -5.97 -23.80
CA GLY A 44 -13.81 -5.83 -22.37
C GLY A 44 -15.28 -5.96 -21.93
N LEU A 45 -16.15 -6.55 -22.80
CA LEU A 45 -17.57 -6.75 -22.52
C LEU A 45 -17.86 -8.03 -21.71
N VAL A 46 -16.82 -8.69 -21.21
CA VAL A 46 -16.94 -9.91 -20.40
C VAL A 46 -17.04 -9.47 -18.94
N LEU A 47 -18.02 -10.03 -18.23
CA LEU A 47 -18.21 -9.77 -16.81
C LEU A 47 -16.94 -10.16 -16.03
N PRO A 48 -16.59 -9.43 -14.96
CA PRO A 48 -15.39 -9.68 -14.15
C PRO A 48 -15.21 -11.15 -13.75
N GLU A 49 -16.26 -11.82 -13.28
CA GLU A 49 -16.23 -13.24 -12.90
C GLU A 49 -15.81 -14.20 -14.03
N VAL A 50 -16.12 -13.87 -15.29
CA VAL A 50 -15.73 -14.70 -16.45
C VAL A 50 -14.31 -14.40 -16.86
N ARG A 51 -13.87 -13.14 -16.70
CA ARG A 51 -12.51 -12.70 -16.94
C ARG A 51 -11.55 -13.35 -15.94
N ASP A 52 -11.94 -13.41 -14.65
CA ASP A 52 -11.14 -14.04 -13.60
C ASP A 52 -10.98 -15.55 -13.82
N LYS A 53 -12.06 -16.25 -14.23
CA LYS A 53 -11.96 -17.68 -14.59
C LYS A 53 -11.13 -17.94 -15.83
N ALA A 54 -11.12 -17.02 -16.80
CA ALA A 54 -10.29 -17.15 -18.00
C ALA A 54 -8.82 -16.85 -17.71
N ALA A 55 -8.52 -15.93 -16.81
CA ALA A 55 -7.17 -15.67 -16.31
C ALA A 55 -6.61 -16.91 -15.57
N VAL A 56 -7.44 -17.61 -14.78
CA VAL A 56 -7.10 -18.89 -14.13
C VAL A 56 -6.81 -20.01 -15.14
N LEU A 57 -7.44 -19.97 -16.33
CA LEU A 57 -7.30 -21.05 -17.35
C LEU A 57 -6.16 -20.82 -18.35
N GLY A 58 -5.53 -19.65 -18.41
CA GLY A 58 -4.52 -19.33 -19.44
C GLY A 58 -3.47 -18.31 -19.04
N GLY A 59 -3.43 -17.88 -17.76
CA GLY A 59 -2.47 -16.90 -17.27
C GLY A 59 -1.18 -17.51 -16.74
N ASP A 60 -0.18 -16.67 -16.51
CA ASP A 60 1.07 -17.05 -15.90
C ASP A 60 0.85 -17.70 -14.52
N LYS A 61 1.56 -18.80 -14.28
CA LYS A 61 1.51 -19.50 -13.00
C LYS A 61 2.07 -18.68 -11.84
N VAL A 62 2.90 -17.67 -12.12
CA VAL A 62 3.46 -16.73 -11.15
C VAL A 62 2.83 -15.38 -11.38
N GLN A 63 2.12 -14.88 -10.37
CA GLN A 63 1.41 -13.60 -10.40
C GLN A 63 1.80 -12.75 -9.20
N ALA A 64 1.67 -11.43 -9.29
CA ALA A 64 1.92 -10.49 -8.21
C ALA A 64 3.29 -10.73 -7.53
N LEU A 65 4.34 -10.96 -8.33
CA LEU A 65 5.70 -11.11 -7.83
C LEU A 65 6.16 -9.80 -7.18
N ARG A 66 6.62 -9.90 -5.93
CA ARG A 66 7.03 -8.74 -5.15
C ARG A 66 8.15 -9.04 -4.19
N GLN A 67 8.99 -8.05 -3.97
CA GLN A 67 9.88 -7.96 -2.83
C GLN A 67 9.16 -7.24 -1.69
N VAL A 68 9.31 -7.72 -0.47
CA VAL A 68 8.80 -7.06 0.74
C VAL A 68 10.02 -6.70 1.61
N ALA A 69 9.99 -5.53 2.24
CA ALA A 69 11.06 -5.07 3.12
C ALA A 69 11.31 -6.10 4.24
N ALA A 70 12.56 -6.40 4.50
CA ALA A 70 12.98 -7.22 5.64
C ALA A 70 13.34 -6.31 6.83
N SER A 71 13.41 -6.85 8.04
CA SER A 71 13.91 -6.09 9.21
C SER A 71 15.33 -5.57 8.98
N ASP A 72 16.16 -6.39 8.35
CA ASP A 72 17.51 -6.03 7.88
C ASP A 72 17.58 -6.13 6.34
N ASN A 73 17.47 -5.02 5.66
CA ASN A 73 17.50 -4.94 4.20
C ASN A 73 18.92 -5.02 3.61
N ALA A 74 19.97 -5.04 4.43
CA ALA A 74 21.34 -5.23 3.99
C ALA A 74 21.67 -6.70 3.68
N THR A 75 21.09 -7.64 4.42
CA THR A 75 21.46 -9.06 4.35
C THR A 75 20.29 -10.00 4.04
N ALA A 76 19.06 -9.48 3.98
CA ALA A 76 17.86 -10.29 3.74
C ALA A 76 16.84 -9.61 2.82
N ARG A 77 15.98 -10.42 2.22
CA ARG A 77 14.83 -10.00 1.41
C ARG A 77 13.72 -11.04 1.49
N THR A 78 12.48 -10.61 1.65
CA THR A 78 11.31 -11.47 1.48
C THR A 78 10.82 -11.37 0.03
N ILE A 79 10.70 -12.50 -0.65
CA ILE A 79 10.15 -12.60 -2.01
C ILE A 79 8.82 -13.33 -1.91
N MET A 80 7.76 -12.73 -2.47
CA MET A 80 6.42 -13.30 -2.47
C MET A 80 5.82 -13.31 -3.87
N TRP A 81 4.98 -14.29 -4.13
CA TRP A 81 4.15 -14.35 -5.33
C TRP A 81 2.87 -15.13 -5.08
N GLN A 82 1.98 -15.08 -6.03
CA GLN A 82 0.71 -15.82 -6.01
C GLN A 82 0.63 -16.76 -7.20
N SER A 83 -0.17 -17.82 -7.07
CA SER A 83 -0.50 -18.71 -8.19
C SER A 83 -1.96 -19.16 -8.07
N PRO A 84 -2.70 -19.24 -9.18
CA PRO A 84 -4.03 -19.83 -9.21
C PRO A 84 -4.00 -21.36 -9.06
N VAL A 85 -2.84 -21.98 -9.18
CA VAL A 85 -2.62 -23.42 -9.08
C VAL A 85 -1.46 -23.73 -8.13
N GLN A 86 -1.51 -24.90 -7.50
CA GLN A 86 -0.42 -25.36 -6.65
C GLN A 86 0.84 -25.62 -7.48
N LEU A 87 1.97 -25.07 -7.04
CA LEU A 87 3.26 -25.22 -7.71
C LEU A 87 4.07 -26.38 -7.10
N THR A 88 4.83 -27.07 -7.93
CA THR A 88 5.71 -28.15 -7.47
C THR A 88 7.09 -27.59 -7.14
N ALA A 89 7.57 -27.82 -5.91
CA ALA A 89 8.88 -27.38 -5.42
C ALA A 89 9.20 -25.91 -5.77
N PRO A 90 8.35 -24.95 -5.37
CA PRO A 90 8.56 -23.54 -5.65
C PRO A 90 9.77 -23.00 -4.87
N MET A 91 10.62 -22.21 -5.53
CA MET A 91 11.82 -21.66 -4.93
C MET A 91 12.23 -20.34 -5.59
N VAL A 92 13.04 -19.57 -4.90
CA VAL A 92 13.79 -18.43 -5.45
C VAL A 92 15.21 -18.91 -5.74
N GLU A 93 15.72 -18.57 -6.92
CA GLU A 93 17.11 -18.76 -7.31
C GLU A 93 17.81 -17.40 -7.39
N LEU A 94 19.03 -17.30 -6.87
CA LEU A 94 19.91 -16.14 -7.05
C LEU A 94 20.90 -16.39 -8.18
N SER A 95 21.10 -15.38 -9.04
CA SER A 95 22.16 -15.42 -10.06
C SER A 95 23.52 -15.15 -9.42
N GLY A 96 24.54 -15.79 -9.99
CA GLY A 96 25.88 -15.73 -9.46
C GLY A 96 26.53 -14.35 -9.37
N GLY A 97 27.23 -14.19 -8.35
CA GLY A 97 28.47 -13.54 -7.97
C GLY A 97 29.27 -14.60 -7.26
N ALA A 98 29.89 -14.36 -6.11
CA ALA A 98 30.60 -15.41 -5.35
C ALA A 98 29.66 -16.49 -4.73
N GLY A 99 28.43 -16.63 -5.20
CA GLY A 99 27.39 -17.52 -4.70
C GLY A 99 26.55 -18.15 -5.78
N ASP A 100 27.18 -18.63 -6.85
CA ASP A 100 26.50 -19.32 -7.95
C ASP A 100 25.47 -20.34 -7.46
N GLY A 101 24.19 -20.13 -7.84
CA GLY A 101 23.15 -21.12 -7.69
C GLY A 101 22.57 -21.29 -6.28
N LYS A 102 22.60 -20.27 -5.40
CA LYS A 102 21.85 -20.36 -4.14
C LYS A 102 20.35 -20.39 -4.42
N THR A 103 19.68 -21.35 -3.80
CA THR A 103 18.23 -21.53 -3.89
C THR A 103 17.60 -21.40 -2.51
N PHE A 104 16.40 -20.85 -2.47
CA PHE A 104 15.61 -20.63 -1.26
C PHE A 104 14.21 -21.20 -1.48
N PRO A 105 13.86 -22.32 -0.81
CA PRO A 105 12.53 -22.89 -0.95
C PRO A 105 11.46 -21.93 -0.44
N ALA A 106 10.35 -21.88 -1.13
CA ALA A 106 9.21 -21.08 -0.70
C ALA A 106 8.29 -21.89 0.21
N GLN A 107 7.77 -21.23 1.23
CA GLN A 107 6.64 -21.71 2.01
C GLN A 107 5.36 -21.46 1.23
N GLU A 108 4.47 -22.44 1.21
CA GLU A 108 3.17 -22.37 0.56
C GLU A 108 2.07 -22.18 1.59
N GLU A 109 1.12 -21.31 1.28
CA GLU A 109 -0.13 -21.16 2.01
C GLU A 109 -1.29 -21.08 1.03
N SER A 110 -2.36 -21.84 1.24
CA SER A 110 -3.60 -21.68 0.49
C SER A 110 -4.45 -20.59 1.15
N PHE A 111 -4.94 -19.65 0.37
CA PHE A 111 -5.76 -18.55 0.84
C PHE A 111 -7.02 -18.42 -0.01
N THR A 112 -8.16 -18.29 0.66
CA THR A 112 -9.45 -18.08 0.00
C THR A 112 -10.10 -16.84 0.59
N ASP A 113 -10.39 -15.86 -0.25
CA ASP A 113 -11.13 -14.66 0.11
C ASP A 113 -11.98 -14.22 -1.09
N ASP A 114 -13.11 -13.53 -0.86
CA ASP A 114 -14.05 -13.11 -1.91
C ASP A 114 -14.45 -14.26 -2.87
N GLY A 115 -14.53 -15.48 -2.34
CA GLY A 115 -14.83 -16.67 -3.14
C GLY A 115 -13.75 -17.08 -4.15
N VAL A 116 -12.57 -16.45 -4.11
CA VAL A 116 -11.42 -16.78 -4.94
C VAL A 116 -10.35 -17.46 -4.09
N SER A 117 -9.88 -18.62 -4.57
CA SER A 117 -8.79 -19.36 -3.93
C SER A 117 -7.50 -19.18 -4.72
N SER A 118 -6.40 -18.97 -4.02
CA SER A 118 -5.05 -18.90 -4.58
C SER A 118 -4.03 -19.55 -3.64
N TYR A 119 -2.86 -19.85 -4.16
CA TYR A 119 -1.70 -20.29 -3.40
C TYR A 119 -0.74 -19.12 -3.28
N LEU A 120 -0.35 -18.81 -2.06
CA LEU A 120 0.61 -17.77 -1.72
C LEU A 120 1.95 -18.42 -1.41
N TYR A 121 3.00 -17.87 -1.98
CA TYR A 121 4.36 -18.38 -1.79
C TYR A 121 5.24 -17.29 -1.19
N THR A 122 6.01 -17.67 -0.17
CA THR A 122 6.93 -16.77 0.53
C THR A 122 8.29 -17.41 0.65
N ALA A 123 9.32 -16.81 0.08
CA ALA A 123 10.70 -17.22 0.22
C ALA A 123 11.49 -16.18 1.02
N GLN A 124 12.16 -16.63 2.09
CA GLN A 124 13.08 -15.80 2.87
C GLN A 124 14.49 -15.93 2.29
N VAL A 125 14.94 -14.92 1.57
CA VAL A 125 16.28 -14.84 0.98
C VAL A 125 17.20 -14.20 2.00
N THR A 126 18.17 -14.94 2.50
CA THR A 126 19.08 -14.52 3.57
C THR A 126 20.55 -14.72 3.17
N GLY A 127 21.47 -14.12 3.94
CA GLY A 127 22.91 -14.20 3.67
C GLY A 127 23.29 -13.47 2.38
N LEU A 128 22.57 -12.38 2.08
CA LEU A 128 22.91 -11.44 1.02
C LEU A 128 24.13 -10.60 1.43
N THR A 129 24.82 -10.05 0.45
CA THR A 129 25.91 -9.12 0.69
C THR A 129 25.37 -7.70 0.73
N ALA A 130 25.67 -6.94 1.79
CA ALA A 130 25.27 -5.55 1.93
C ALA A 130 25.82 -4.68 0.77
N GLY A 131 24.99 -3.74 0.28
CA GLY A 131 25.35 -2.81 -0.79
C GLY A 131 25.59 -3.49 -2.14
N SER A 132 25.04 -4.69 -2.37
CA SER A 132 25.21 -5.42 -3.61
C SER A 132 23.95 -5.38 -4.48
N THR A 133 24.16 -5.55 -5.79
CA THR A 133 23.10 -5.79 -6.75
C THR A 133 23.25 -7.22 -7.28
N GLN A 134 22.20 -8.00 -7.14
CA GLN A 134 22.09 -9.38 -7.64
C GLN A 134 20.82 -9.49 -8.49
N GLN A 135 20.61 -10.66 -9.09
CA GLN A 135 19.34 -10.99 -9.72
C GLN A 135 18.75 -12.22 -9.06
N TYR A 136 17.44 -12.28 -9.02
CA TYR A 136 16.69 -13.43 -8.57
C TYR A 136 15.62 -13.80 -9.59
N ARG A 137 15.18 -15.05 -9.53
CA ARG A 137 14.02 -15.53 -10.28
C ARG A 137 13.24 -16.55 -9.47
N VAL A 138 11.97 -16.72 -9.80
CA VAL A 138 11.15 -17.80 -9.25
C VAL A 138 11.24 -18.99 -10.17
N SER A 139 11.39 -20.18 -9.60
CA SER A 139 11.31 -21.44 -10.33
C SER A 139 10.38 -22.42 -9.63
N ALA A 140 9.70 -23.26 -10.42
CA ALA A 140 8.80 -24.30 -9.92
C ALA A 140 8.66 -25.44 -10.93
N GLY A 141 8.68 -26.69 -10.46
CA GLY A 141 8.50 -27.87 -11.31
C GLY A 141 9.56 -28.05 -12.43
N GLY A 142 10.71 -27.42 -12.27
CA GLY A 142 11.78 -27.41 -13.29
C GLY A 142 11.64 -26.30 -14.34
N GLU A 143 10.59 -25.49 -14.29
CA GLU A 143 10.42 -24.28 -15.10
C GLU A 143 10.94 -23.07 -14.32
N ALA A 144 11.66 -22.15 -14.97
CA ALA A 144 12.20 -20.93 -14.37
C ALA A 144 11.62 -19.72 -15.08
N GLY A 145 11.22 -18.70 -14.28
CA GLY A 145 10.78 -17.40 -14.76
C GLY A 145 11.94 -16.48 -15.14
N ASP A 146 11.59 -15.23 -15.40
CA ASP A 146 12.54 -14.16 -15.75
C ASP A 146 13.40 -13.73 -14.56
N TRP A 147 14.56 -13.14 -14.85
CA TRP A 147 15.46 -12.58 -13.87
C TRP A 147 15.05 -11.15 -13.48
N HIS A 148 14.93 -10.89 -12.18
CA HIS A 148 14.60 -9.59 -11.60
C HIS A 148 15.77 -9.06 -10.78
N ALA A 149 15.89 -7.74 -10.68
CA ALA A 149 16.92 -7.10 -9.86
C ALA A 149 16.61 -7.28 -8.36
N LEU A 150 17.67 -7.48 -7.56
CA LEU A 150 17.63 -7.45 -6.10
C LEU A 150 18.81 -6.63 -5.62
N GLN A 151 18.51 -5.45 -5.06
CA GLN A 151 19.50 -4.56 -4.47
C GLN A 151 19.38 -4.58 -2.95
N THR A 152 20.51 -4.70 -2.25
CA THR A 152 20.59 -4.67 -0.79
C THR A 152 21.01 -3.29 -0.30
N ASP A 153 20.58 -2.95 0.92
CA ASP A 153 21.05 -1.74 1.61
C ASP A 153 22.56 -1.79 1.85
N GLY A 154 23.25 -0.70 1.50
CA GLY A 154 24.69 -0.50 1.77
C GLY A 154 24.96 0.32 3.03
N GLY A 155 23.95 0.70 3.80
CA GLY A 155 24.07 1.55 4.99
C GLY A 155 24.30 3.03 4.71
N GLY A 156 24.36 3.42 3.43
CA GLY A 156 24.59 4.80 2.99
C GLY A 156 23.32 5.59 2.71
N ALA A 157 23.46 6.69 1.96
CA ALA A 157 22.34 7.49 1.50
C ALA A 157 21.41 6.68 0.59
N PHE A 158 20.11 6.99 0.65
CA PHE A 158 19.10 6.39 -0.20
C PHE A 158 17.99 7.37 -0.55
N THR A 159 17.19 7.02 -1.57
CA THR A 159 15.90 7.63 -1.89
C THR A 159 14.83 6.55 -1.86
N ALA A 160 13.70 6.80 -1.19
CA ALA A 160 12.52 5.97 -1.24
C ALA A 160 11.36 6.72 -1.89
N LEU A 161 10.46 6.01 -2.58
CA LEU A 161 9.17 6.52 -2.98
C LEU A 161 8.17 6.34 -1.83
N VAL A 162 7.29 7.32 -1.63
CA VAL A 162 6.19 7.22 -0.67
C VAL A 162 4.90 7.51 -1.41
N PHE A 163 4.02 6.53 -1.41
CA PHE A 163 2.69 6.64 -1.99
C PHE A 163 1.66 6.71 -0.85
N PRO A 164 0.84 7.78 -0.83
CA PRO A 164 -0.32 7.86 0.06
C PRO A 164 -1.38 6.80 -0.26
N ASP A 165 -2.60 7.00 0.25
CA ASP A 165 -3.78 6.17 0.00
C ASP A 165 -3.96 5.91 -1.50
N SER A 166 -3.81 4.66 -1.93
CA SER A 166 -3.90 4.26 -3.34
C SER A 166 -5.26 3.66 -3.70
N GLN A 167 -6.19 3.59 -2.74
CA GLN A 167 -7.56 3.13 -2.98
C GLN A 167 -8.20 3.86 -4.15
N SER A 168 -8.89 3.14 -5.00
CA SER A 168 -9.42 3.65 -6.25
C SER A 168 -10.68 2.93 -6.69
N ASN A 169 -11.50 3.61 -7.49
CA ASN A 169 -12.65 2.96 -8.14
C ASN A 169 -12.22 2.03 -9.27
N ASP A 170 -11.15 2.37 -10.02
CA ASP A 170 -10.70 1.61 -11.18
C ASP A 170 -9.17 1.37 -11.26
N TYR A 171 -8.38 1.91 -10.34
CA TYR A 171 -6.92 1.80 -10.24
C TYR A 171 -6.10 2.33 -11.44
N SER A 172 -6.71 2.98 -12.42
CA SER A 172 -5.98 3.54 -13.55
C SER A 172 -5.08 4.72 -13.14
N ASP A 173 -5.59 5.61 -12.29
CA ASP A 173 -4.84 6.76 -11.77
C ASP A 173 -3.69 6.27 -10.90
N TRP A 174 -3.94 5.32 -9.99
CA TRP A 174 -2.90 4.67 -9.20
C TRP A 174 -1.80 4.06 -10.07
N ARG A 175 -2.19 3.30 -11.10
CA ARG A 175 -1.22 2.70 -12.02
C ARG A 175 -0.36 3.75 -12.70
N HIS A 176 -0.95 4.80 -13.25
CA HIS A 176 -0.21 5.87 -13.92
C HIS A 176 0.75 6.56 -12.96
N LEU A 177 0.27 6.94 -11.76
CA LEU A 177 1.10 7.60 -10.76
C LEU A 177 2.29 6.73 -10.34
N ALA A 178 2.06 5.46 -10.00
CA ALA A 178 3.11 4.55 -9.56
C ALA A 178 4.18 4.33 -10.63
N GLN A 179 3.76 4.06 -11.88
CA GLN A 179 4.68 3.84 -13.00
C GLN A 179 5.46 5.10 -13.36
N ASP A 180 4.81 6.26 -13.41
CA ASP A 180 5.45 7.54 -13.72
C ASP A 180 6.43 7.95 -12.61
N ALA A 181 6.07 7.81 -11.33
CA ALA A 181 6.96 8.08 -10.23
C ALA A 181 8.19 7.17 -10.24
N ALA A 182 8.00 5.87 -10.46
CA ALA A 182 9.12 4.92 -10.55
C ALA A 182 10.02 5.17 -11.77
N ALA A 183 9.46 5.66 -12.88
CA ALA A 183 10.22 6.05 -14.06
C ALA A 183 11.03 7.36 -13.87
N ARG A 184 10.57 8.25 -12.98
CA ARG A 184 11.25 9.51 -12.66
C ARG A 184 12.33 9.33 -11.59
N VAL A 185 12.13 8.40 -10.65
CA VAL A 185 13.01 8.16 -9.50
C VAL A 185 13.65 6.77 -9.64
N LEU A 186 14.51 6.64 -10.65
CA LEU A 186 15.15 5.36 -11.01
C LEU A 186 16.06 4.81 -9.90
N GLU A 187 16.57 5.68 -9.03
CA GLU A 187 17.39 5.34 -7.87
C GLU A 187 16.59 4.93 -6.64
N ALA A 188 15.26 4.87 -6.73
CA ALA A 188 14.43 4.46 -5.61
C ALA A 188 14.84 3.07 -5.10
N ALA A 189 15.24 3.01 -3.84
CA ALA A 189 15.72 1.81 -3.19
C ALA A 189 14.58 0.88 -2.72
N PHE A 190 13.45 1.48 -2.37
CA PHE A 190 12.20 0.82 -1.96
C PHE A 190 11.04 1.80 -2.09
N PHE A 191 9.82 1.30 -1.91
CA PHE A 191 8.66 2.19 -1.79
C PHE A 191 7.81 1.85 -0.57
N ILE A 192 7.19 2.89 -0.02
CA ILE A 192 6.22 2.82 1.07
C ILE A 192 4.84 3.06 0.47
N ASN A 193 3.83 2.27 0.86
CA ASN A 193 2.43 2.63 0.65
C ASN A 193 1.76 2.82 2.01
N MET A 194 1.16 3.99 2.21
CA MET A 194 0.78 4.54 3.51
C MET A 194 -0.56 3.99 4.07
N GLY A 195 -0.99 2.80 3.63
CA GLY A 195 -2.28 2.22 3.99
C GLY A 195 -3.37 2.58 2.99
N ASP A 196 -4.57 2.01 3.16
CA ASP A 196 -5.65 2.11 2.21
C ASP A 196 -5.17 1.80 0.78
N LEU A 197 -4.55 0.62 0.63
CA LEU A 197 -4.03 0.14 -0.65
C LEU A 197 -5.19 -0.09 -1.61
N VAL A 198 -6.27 -0.65 -1.05
CA VAL A 198 -7.51 -0.95 -1.76
C VAL A 198 -8.69 -0.23 -1.10
N ASP A 199 -9.79 -0.03 -1.84
CA ASP A 199 -11.01 0.59 -1.30
C ASP A 199 -11.82 -0.39 -0.44
N ASN A 200 -11.62 -1.70 -0.63
CA ASN A 200 -12.25 -2.74 0.19
C ASN A 200 -11.33 -3.95 0.35
N GLY A 201 -10.93 -4.22 1.60
CA GLY A 201 -9.94 -5.24 1.94
C GLY A 201 -10.35 -6.69 1.60
N GLU A 202 -11.66 -6.97 1.39
CA GLU A 202 -12.13 -8.27 0.94
C GLU A 202 -12.14 -8.42 -0.58
N ASP A 203 -12.15 -7.33 -1.34
CA ASP A 203 -12.33 -7.37 -2.80
C ASP A 203 -11.06 -7.87 -3.52
N HIS A 204 -11.10 -9.12 -3.97
CA HIS A 204 -9.99 -9.75 -4.72
C HIS A 204 -9.67 -9.01 -6.03
N GLY A 205 -10.67 -8.44 -6.70
CA GLY A 205 -10.47 -7.71 -7.95
C GLY A 205 -9.65 -6.43 -7.73
N GLN A 206 -9.88 -5.74 -6.62
CA GLN A 206 -9.12 -4.54 -6.25
C GLN A 206 -7.67 -4.89 -5.88
N TRP A 207 -7.43 -5.93 -5.09
CA TRP A 207 -6.08 -6.41 -4.80
C TRP A 207 -5.32 -6.78 -6.06
N ARG A 208 -5.97 -7.49 -7.00
CA ARG A 208 -5.35 -7.80 -8.29
C ARG A 208 -4.99 -6.53 -9.05
N ALA A 209 -5.90 -5.56 -9.13
CA ALA A 209 -5.66 -4.30 -9.83
C ALA A 209 -4.52 -3.49 -9.16
N TRP A 210 -4.43 -3.52 -7.83
CA TRP A 210 -3.33 -2.91 -7.10
C TRP A 210 -1.99 -3.56 -7.45
N PHE A 211 -1.89 -4.89 -7.45
CA PHE A 211 -0.67 -5.60 -7.83
C PHE A 211 -0.31 -5.38 -9.30
N GLU A 212 -1.28 -5.37 -10.20
CA GLU A 212 -1.05 -5.06 -11.62
C GLU A 212 -0.52 -3.63 -11.81
N ALA A 213 -0.90 -2.69 -10.96
CA ALA A 213 -0.41 -1.30 -11.02
C ALA A 213 1.08 -1.18 -10.67
N VAL A 214 1.58 -2.00 -9.75
CA VAL A 214 2.98 -2.01 -9.32
C VAL A 214 3.81 -3.12 -9.98
N ASP A 215 3.27 -3.80 -10.98
CA ASP A 215 4.01 -4.77 -11.78
C ASP A 215 5.21 -4.10 -12.48
N GLY A 216 6.37 -4.74 -12.48
CA GLY A 216 7.63 -4.16 -12.93
C GLY A 216 8.24 -3.13 -11.95
N ILE A 217 7.61 -2.87 -10.79
CA ILE A 217 8.17 -2.06 -9.70
C ILE A 217 8.45 -2.95 -8.49
N ALA A 218 7.41 -3.61 -7.96
CA ALA A 218 7.50 -4.42 -6.74
C ALA A 218 8.37 -5.68 -6.89
N ASP A 219 8.59 -6.15 -8.11
CA ASP A 219 9.53 -7.21 -8.45
C ASP A 219 11.01 -6.76 -8.45
N ARG A 220 11.28 -5.44 -8.47
CA ARG A 220 12.64 -4.86 -8.52
C ARG A 220 13.04 -4.15 -7.25
N ILE A 221 12.12 -3.43 -6.60
CA ILE A 221 12.35 -2.72 -5.33
C ILE A 221 11.33 -3.18 -4.29
N PRO A 222 11.73 -3.34 -3.01
CA PRO A 222 10.81 -3.84 -2.00
C PRO A 222 9.72 -2.83 -1.64
N VAL A 223 8.53 -3.36 -1.33
CA VAL A 223 7.46 -2.60 -0.70
C VAL A 223 7.54 -2.69 0.82
N ALA A 224 7.29 -1.55 1.49
CA ALA A 224 7.00 -1.45 2.92
C ALA A 224 5.56 -0.93 3.07
N PRO A 225 4.56 -1.81 3.12
CA PRO A 225 3.16 -1.43 3.18
C PRO A 225 2.72 -1.16 4.62
N LEU A 226 1.76 -0.24 4.81
CA LEU A 226 1.04 -0.06 6.05
C LEU A 226 -0.37 -0.63 5.94
N LEU A 227 -0.97 -0.94 7.09
CA LEU A 227 -2.38 -1.25 7.20
C LEU A 227 -3.19 0.06 7.30
N GLY A 228 -4.19 0.23 6.44
CA GLY A 228 -5.19 1.28 6.53
C GLY A 228 -6.54 0.74 7.00
N ASN A 229 -7.54 1.62 7.21
CA ASN A 229 -8.85 1.15 7.65
C ASN A 229 -9.64 0.45 6.54
N HIS A 230 -9.38 0.74 5.27
CA HIS A 230 -10.06 0.09 4.15
C HIS A 230 -9.67 -1.39 4.02
N GLU A 231 -8.49 -1.80 4.44
CA GLU A 231 -8.10 -3.20 4.54
C GLU A 231 -8.94 -3.97 5.54
N THR A 232 -9.57 -3.29 6.51
CA THR A 232 -10.41 -3.91 7.54
C THR A 232 -11.90 -3.99 7.16
N TYR A 233 -12.30 -3.68 5.95
CA TYR A 233 -13.70 -3.76 5.53
C TYR A 233 -13.97 -4.92 4.58
N ASN A 234 -15.16 -5.53 4.76
CA ASN A 234 -15.71 -6.49 3.80
C ASN A 234 -16.55 -5.76 2.74
N GLN A 235 -16.98 -6.49 1.69
CA GLN A 235 -17.79 -5.93 0.60
C GLN A 235 -19.17 -5.37 1.04
N ALA A 236 -19.62 -5.68 2.26
CA ALA A 236 -20.80 -5.08 2.87
C ALA A 236 -20.46 -3.88 3.77
N TRP A 237 -19.24 -3.38 3.71
CA TRP A 237 -18.71 -2.26 4.53
C TRP A 237 -18.81 -2.52 6.04
N LYS A 238 -18.64 -3.77 6.43
CA LYS A 238 -18.53 -4.16 7.84
C LYS A 238 -17.11 -4.48 8.16
N VAL A 239 -16.70 -4.12 9.37
CA VAL A 239 -15.36 -4.41 9.88
C VAL A 239 -15.13 -5.91 9.93
N ARG A 240 -13.95 -6.34 9.54
CA ARG A 240 -13.42 -7.71 9.59
C ARG A 240 -11.91 -7.65 9.86
N GLU A 241 -11.31 -8.77 10.23
CA GLU A 241 -9.84 -8.84 10.23
C GLU A 241 -9.28 -8.59 8.82
N PRO A 242 -8.16 -7.87 8.68
CA PRO A 242 -7.54 -7.52 7.39
C PRO A 242 -6.81 -8.72 6.75
N LEU A 243 -7.51 -9.85 6.58
CA LEU A 243 -6.90 -11.13 6.21
C LEU A 243 -6.12 -11.06 4.91
N ALA A 244 -6.62 -10.37 3.89
CA ALA A 244 -5.92 -10.25 2.61
C ALA A 244 -4.58 -9.54 2.78
N TYR A 245 -4.54 -8.39 3.48
CA TYR A 245 -3.31 -7.67 3.77
C TYR A 245 -2.31 -8.56 4.52
N LEU A 246 -2.73 -9.21 5.60
CA LEU A 246 -1.89 -10.06 6.44
C LEU A 246 -1.32 -11.27 5.68
N ARG A 247 -1.99 -11.73 4.62
CA ARG A 247 -1.54 -12.85 3.78
C ARG A 247 -0.71 -12.38 2.59
N TYR A 248 -1.06 -11.24 2.01
CA TYR A 248 -0.37 -10.72 0.83
C TYR A 248 0.98 -10.07 1.15
N PHE A 249 1.24 -9.69 2.41
CA PHE A 249 2.50 -9.06 2.79
C PHE A 249 3.12 -9.74 4.02
N ALA A 250 4.18 -10.51 3.79
CA ALA A 250 5.00 -11.08 4.85
C ALA A 250 6.04 -10.03 5.31
N VAL A 251 5.55 -8.97 5.93
CA VAL A 251 6.37 -7.92 6.54
C VAL A 251 7.21 -8.46 7.71
N PRO A 252 8.21 -7.73 8.23
CA PRO A 252 9.00 -8.16 9.38
C PRO A 252 8.13 -8.57 10.58
N GLY A 253 8.31 -9.79 11.07
CA GLY A 253 7.62 -10.30 12.25
C GLY A 253 8.33 -9.92 13.56
N ASN A 254 8.73 -8.66 13.71
CA ASN A 254 9.43 -8.13 14.89
C ASN A 254 8.52 -7.32 15.83
N GLY A 255 7.21 -7.27 15.53
CA GLY A 255 6.16 -6.88 16.45
C GLY A 255 5.87 -7.96 17.51
N SER A 256 4.67 -7.93 18.14
CA SER A 256 4.26 -9.02 19.00
C SER A 256 3.74 -10.21 18.19
N ALA A 257 3.91 -11.42 18.71
CA ALA A 257 3.42 -12.63 18.02
C ALA A 257 1.88 -12.67 17.96
N GLU A 258 1.18 -12.04 18.91
CA GLU A 258 -0.26 -11.95 18.96
C GLU A 258 -0.83 -11.03 17.88
N ASP A 259 -0.01 -10.06 17.41
CA ASP A 259 -0.39 -9.05 16.43
C ASP A 259 0.49 -9.17 15.17
N ASP A 260 0.82 -10.40 14.77
CA ASP A 260 1.72 -10.68 13.64
C ASP A 260 1.34 -9.88 12.38
N ARG A 261 2.35 -9.24 11.76
CA ARG A 261 2.27 -8.46 10.52
C ARG A 261 1.42 -7.18 10.58
N ARG A 262 0.88 -6.78 11.74
CA ARG A 262 0.11 -5.56 11.88
C ARG A 262 1.00 -4.33 12.00
N TYR A 263 2.02 -4.42 12.81
CA TYR A 263 3.05 -3.39 12.99
C TYR A 263 4.42 -4.01 13.03
N TYR A 264 5.41 -3.26 12.60
CA TYR A 264 6.78 -3.75 12.46
C TYR A 264 7.78 -2.60 12.37
N SER A 265 9.07 -2.93 12.43
CA SER A 265 10.14 -1.98 12.12
C SER A 265 11.10 -2.57 11.09
N PHE A 266 11.81 -1.70 10.42
CA PHE A 266 12.90 -2.07 9.52
C PHE A 266 13.93 -0.96 9.42
N ASP A 267 15.16 -1.35 9.11
CA ASP A 267 16.24 -0.43 8.85
C ASP A 267 16.52 -0.28 7.36
N TYR A 268 16.78 0.95 6.92
CA TYR A 268 17.35 1.22 5.60
C TYR A 268 18.30 2.42 5.68
N GLY A 269 19.55 2.25 5.23
CA GLY A 269 20.57 3.28 5.33
C GLY A 269 20.71 3.82 6.76
N PRO A 270 20.68 5.15 6.95
CA PRO A 270 20.76 5.79 8.25
C PRO A 270 19.41 5.89 8.98
N VAL A 271 18.34 5.28 8.51
CA VAL A 271 16.99 5.43 9.04
C VAL A 271 16.47 4.14 9.67
N HIS A 272 15.87 4.27 10.83
CA HIS A 272 15.02 3.28 11.47
C HIS A 272 13.56 3.66 11.25
N PHE A 273 12.80 2.81 10.58
CA PHE A 273 11.39 3.00 10.29
C PHE A 273 10.53 2.20 11.26
N LEU A 274 9.58 2.87 11.89
CA LEU A 274 8.57 2.27 12.78
C LEU A 274 7.21 2.36 12.09
N VAL A 275 6.68 1.24 11.66
CA VAL A 275 5.38 1.13 10.96
C VAL A 275 4.33 0.77 11.98
N LEU A 276 3.35 1.66 12.16
CA LEU A 276 2.30 1.50 13.16
C LEU A 276 0.97 1.08 12.52
N ASP A 277 0.28 0.19 13.21
CA ASP A 277 -1.13 -0.09 12.96
C ASP A 277 -2.00 0.86 13.77
N THR A 278 -2.79 1.66 13.11
CA THR A 278 -3.72 2.61 13.70
C THR A 278 -5.18 2.14 13.65
N GLN A 279 -5.43 0.86 13.38
CA GLN A 279 -6.78 0.31 13.23
C GLN A 279 -7.29 -0.38 14.52
N HIS A 280 -6.72 -0.05 15.68
CA HIS A 280 -7.04 -0.70 16.95
C HIS A 280 -8.53 -0.61 17.33
N GLU A 281 -9.27 0.41 16.88
CA GLU A 281 -10.72 0.51 17.10
C GLU A 281 -11.50 -0.44 16.18
N GLU A 282 -11.08 -0.60 14.93
CA GLU A 282 -11.65 -1.56 14.00
C GLU A 282 -11.35 -3.00 14.43
N GLU A 283 -10.13 -3.26 14.89
CA GLU A 283 -9.68 -4.61 15.25
C GLU A 283 -9.94 -5.01 16.70
N LYS A 284 -10.56 -4.17 17.50
CA LYS A 284 -10.75 -4.40 18.96
C LYS A 284 -11.51 -5.68 19.32
N GLU A 285 -12.34 -6.21 18.42
CA GLU A 285 -13.05 -7.47 18.65
C GLU A 285 -12.09 -8.65 18.70
N TRP A 286 -11.01 -8.63 17.89
CA TRP A 286 -10.02 -9.71 17.76
C TRP A 286 -8.74 -9.39 18.55
N HIS A 287 -8.36 -8.10 18.61
CA HIS A 287 -7.12 -7.61 19.21
C HIS A 287 -7.37 -6.46 20.21
N PRO A 288 -8.10 -6.70 21.32
CA PRO A 288 -8.48 -5.63 22.27
C PRO A 288 -7.29 -4.92 22.93
N GLU A 289 -6.13 -5.58 23.00
CA GLU A 289 -4.90 -5.02 23.59
C GLU A 289 -3.90 -4.50 22.53
N LEU A 290 -4.28 -4.42 21.27
CA LEU A 290 -3.40 -4.04 20.16
C LEU A 290 -2.64 -2.75 20.43
N LEU A 291 -3.33 -1.68 20.80
CA LEU A 291 -2.71 -0.38 21.09
C LEU A 291 -1.68 -0.48 22.23
N ALA A 292 -2.05 -1.12 23.35
CA ALA A 292 -1.19 -1.21 24.53
C ALA A 292 0.07 -2.06 24.26
N ARG A 293 -0.07 -3.19 23.55
CA ARG A 293 1.07 -4.03 23.16
C ARG A 293 1.97 -3.29 22.18
N GLN A 294 1.39 -2.63 21.19
CA GLN A 294 2.14 -1.87 20.19
C GLN A 294 2.91 -0.70 20.82
N GLN A 295 2.32 0.04 21.77
CA GLN A 295 3.00 1.10 22.50
C GLN A 295 4.17 0.58 23.34
N THR A 296 4.05 -0.61 23.91
CA THR A 296 5.14 -1.26 24.65
C THR A 296 6.27 -1.64 23.70
N TRP A 297 5.93 -2.31 22.59
CA TRP A 297 6.89 -2.66 21.55
C TRP A 297 7.60 -1.42 20.99
N PHE A 298 6.85 -0.36 20.66
CA PHE A 298 7.41 0.89 20.15
C PHE A 298 8.51 1.46 21.03
N ARG A 299 8.26 1.58 22.35
CA ARG A 299 9.26 2.08 23.30
C ARG A 299 10.50 1.20 23.37
N ASP A 300 10.32 -0.10 23.26
CA ASP A 300 11.43 -1.05 23.33
C ASP A 300 12.23 -1.09 22.04
N ASP A 301 11.58 -0.93 20.91
CA ASP A 301 12.19 -1.00 19.59
C ASP A 301 13.00 0.26 19.28
N VAL A 302 12.40 1.44 19.47
CA VAL A 302 13.12 2.71 19.24
C VAL A 302 14.36 2.86 20.13
N ARG A 303 14.35 2.33 21.36
CA ARG A 303 15.51 2.35 22.26
C ARG A 303 16.67 1.47 21.77
N LYS A 304 16.38 0.44 20.99
CA LYS A 304 17.40 -0.46 20.43
C LYS A 304 18.04 0.11 19.17
N SER A 305 17.34 1.00 18.48
CA SER A 305 17.84 1.63 17.28
C SER A 305 19.15 2.39 17.53
N GLN A 306 20.12 2.21 16.64
CA GLN A 306 21.38 2.95 16.61
C GLN A 306 21.44 3.85 15.37
N LYS A 307 20.32 3.99 14.65
CA LYS A 307 20.26 4.80 13.44
C LYS A 307 20.19 6.29 13.79
N PRO A 308 20.80 7.15 12.97
CA PRO A 308 20.70 8.61 13.14
C PRO A 308 19.26 9.12 13.14
N TRP A 309 18.39 8.52 12.31
CA TRP A 309 17.01 8.97 12.09
C TRP A 309 16.01 7.93 12.53
N ASN A 310 14.97 8.37 13.26
CA ASN A 310 13.79 7.56 13.60
C ASN A 310 12.56 8.15 12.90
N VAL A 311 11.95 7.37 12.02
CA VAL A 311 10.80 7.77 11.20
C VAL A 311 9.60 6.90 11.54
N VAL A 312 8.49 7.52 11.90
CA VAL A 312 7.21 6.85 12.13
C VAL A 312 6.36 6.93 10.87
N LEU A 313 5.81 5.79 10.48
CA LEU A 313 4.83 5.64 9.43
C LEU A 313 3.52 5.15 10.06
N MET A 314 2.45 5.91 9.90
CA MET A 314 1.13 5.57 10.45
C MET A 314 0.04 5.96 9.45
N HIS A 315 -1.06 5.21 9.42
CA HIS A 315 -2.13 5.52 8.47
C HIS A 315 -3.00 6.66 8.96
N LYS A 316 -3.73 6.49 10.07
CA LYS A 316 -4.62 7.54 10.59
C LYS A 316 -3.84 8.74 11.09
N ASP A 317 -4.37 9.92 10.76
CA ASP A 317 -3.72 11.19 11.06
C ASP A 317 -3.80 11.58 12.54
N PRO A 318 -2.69 12.02 13.17
CA PRO A 318 -2.70 12.51 14.54
C PRO A 318 -3.47 13.83 14.74
N LEU A 319 -3.72 14.62 13.69
CA LEU A 319 -4.48 15.86 13.80
C LEU A 319 -5.95 15.65 13.43
N GLN A 320 -6.85 16.32 14.16
CA GLN A 320 -8.27 16.39 13.85
C GLN A 320 -8.62 17.69 13.16
N TYR A 321 -9.08 17.61 11.93
CA TYR A 321 -9.51 18.74 11.11
C TYR A 321 -10.99 19.05 11.31
N ARG A 322 -11.36 20.32 11.22
CA ARG A 322 -12.76 20.74 11.08
C ARG A 322 -13.28 20.35 9.70
N ILE A 323 -14.58 20.11 9.66
CA ILE A 323 -15.34 19.91 8.42
C ILE A 323 -16.39 21.02 8.36
N GLY A 324 -16.40 21.80 7.29
CA GLY A 324 -17.31 22.96 7.16
C GLY A 324 -18.78 22.62 7.33
N SER A 325 -19.21 21.44 6.87
CA SER A 325 -20.58 20.93 7.00
C SER A 325 -20.88 20.27 8.36
N ARG A 326 -19.89 20.15 9.27
CA ARG A 326 -20.01 19.52 10.60
C ARG A 326 -19.43 20.42 11.67
N PRO A 327 -20.17 21.48 12.10
CA PRO A 327 -19.66 22.48 13.05
C PRO A 327 -19.34 21.89 14.44
N GLU A 328 -19.92 20.73 14.79
CA GLU A 328 -19.61 20.00 16.01
C GLU A 328 -18.20 19.39 16.03
N ARG A 329 -17.61 19.12 14.84
CA ARG A 329 -16.25 18.62 14.73
C ARG A 329 -15.25 19.76 14.87
N GLN A 330 -14.69 19.89 16.06
CA GLN A 330 -13.70 20.91 16.36
C GLN A 330 -12.30 20.52 15.85
N GLU A 331 -11.48 21.52 15.58
CA GLU A 331 -10.06 21.37 15.34
C GLU A 331 -9.34 20.87 16.61
N GLY A 332 -8.29 20.08 16.45
CA GLY A 332 -7.49 19.58 17.57
C GLY A 332 -6.64 18.37 17.21
N PHE A 333 -6.62 17.41 18.09
CA PHE A 333 -5.88 16.18 17.93
C PHE A 333 -6.84 14.99 17.95
N SER A 334 -6.62 14.04 17.04
CA SER A 334 -7.39 12.80 16.97
C SER A 334 -7.10 11.91 18.19
N ASP A 335 -7.81 10.83 18.33
CA ASP A 335 -7.53 9.86 19.38
C ASP A 335 -6.18 9.17 19.13
N GLU A 336 -5.80 8.96 17.86
CA GLU A 336 -4.47 8.52 17.47
C GLU A 336 -3.39 9.54 17.89
N GLY A 337 -3.63 10.83 17.66
CA GLY A 337 -2.72 11.89 18.08
C GLY A 337 -2.51 11.91 19.59
N LYS A 338 -3.59 11.79 20.37
CA LYS A 338 -3.52 11.73 21.85
C LYS A 338 -2.79 10.48 22.34
N ALA A 339 -2.96 9.35 21.66
CA ALA A 339 -2.33 8.09 22.03
C ALA A 339 -0.83 8.05 21.69
N TRP A 340 -0.40 8.67 20.59
CA TRP A 340 0.93 8.47 20.03
C TRP A 340 1.88 9.67 20.17
N MET A 341 1.40 10.92 19.99
CA MET A 341 2.29 12.10 19.99
C MET A 341 3.14 12.24 21.26
N PRO A 342 2.62 11.99 22.48
CA PRO A 342 3.45 12.02 23.68
C PRO A 342 4.61 11.00 23.65
N LEU A 343 4.39 9.83 23.03
CA LEU A 343 5.42 8.81 22.89
C LEU A 343 6.47 9.20 21.84
N PHE A 344 6.06 9.87 20.77
CA PHE A 344 6.98 10.38 19.75
C PHE A 344 7.89 11.46 20.34
N ASP A 345 7.33 12.35 21.18
CA ASP A 345 8.08 13.37 21.90
C ASP A 345 9.09 12.76 22.89
N GLU A 346 8.66 11.74 23.65
CA GLU A 346 9.53 11.01 24.58
C GLU A 346 10.66 10.26 23.90
N ALA A 347 10.34 9.63 22.75
CA ALA A 347 11.28 8.80 22.01
C ALA A 347 12.24 9.62 21.12
N GLY A 348 11.99 10.91 20.93
CA GLY A 348 12.79 11.75 20.04
C GLY A 348 12.66 11.34 18.57
N ILE A 349 11.42 11.08 18.12
CA ILE A 349 11.14 10.83 16.71
C ILE A 349 11.49 12.07 15.89
N ASP A 350 12.06 11.87 14.71
CA ASP A 350 12.46 12.97 13.82
C ASP A 350 11.34 13.36 12.85
N LEU A 351 10.67 12.36 12.27
CA LEU A 351 9.63 12.53 11.24
C LEU A 351 8.45 11.59 11.49
N VAL A 352 7.24 12.10 11.31
CA VAL A 352 5.99 11.33 11.29
C VAL A 352 5.30 11.56 9.96
N LEU A 353 5.11 10.48 9.18
CA LEU A 353 4.27 10.47 8.00
C LEU A 353 2.92 9.84 8.33
N SER A 354 1.83 10.50 7.95
CA SER A 354 0.46 10.01 8.09
C SER A 354 -0.31 10.12 6.78
N ALA A 355 -1.49 9.51 6.70
CA ALA A 355 -2.31 9.39 5.50
C ALA A 355 -3.82 9.54 5.82
N HIS A 356 -4.73 8.79 5.19
CA HIS A 356 -6.15 8.69 5.53
C HIS A 356 -7.04 9.86 5.11
N LEU A 357 -6.55 11.09 5.09
CA LEU A 357 -7.40 12.26 4.83
C LEU A 357 -7.38 12.73 3.37
N HIS A 358 -6.64 12.04 2.50
CA HIS A 358 -6.54 12.29 1.05
C HIS A 358 -6.20 13.75 0.69
N THR A 359 -5.33 14.37 1.47
CA THR A 359 -4.84 15.74 1.27
C THR A 359 -3.39 15.84 1.71
N TYR A 360 -2.54 16.49 0.93
CA TYR A 360 -1.17 16.73 1.35
C TYR A 360 -1.08 17.97 2.22
N ARG A 361 -0.45 17.84 3.40
CA ARG A 361 -0.23 18.95 4.33
C ARG A 361 1.10 18.81 5.06
N ASN A 362 1.89 19.85 5.07
CA ASN A 362 3.04 19.95 5.94
C ASN A 362 2.64 20.74 7.20
N ARG A 363 2.84 20.16 8.38
CA ARG A 363 2.47 20.77 9.66
C ARG A 363 3.67 21.36 10.39
N GLY A 364 4.89 21.22 9.82
CA GLY A 364 6.10 21.59 10.53
C GLY A 364 6.29 20.78 11.81
N HIS A 365 7.07 21.30 12.72
CA HIS A 365 7.42 20.64 13.96
C HIS A 365 6.34 20.85 15.04
N ILE A 366 5.98 19.78 15.73
CA ILE A 366 4.98 19.80 16.80
C ILE A 366 5.54 19.03 18.00
N LYS A 367 5.48 19.64 19.18
CA LYS A 367 5.80 19.02 20.47
C LYS A 367 4.78 19.45 21.52
N ASP A 368 4.44 18.55 22.43
CA ASP A 368 3.44 18.81 23.48
C ASP A 368 2.15 19.43 22.91
N PHE A 369 1.71 18.92 21.75
CA PHE A 369 0.50 19.38 21.03
C PHE A 369 0.54 20.84 20.57
N ARG A 370 1.71 21.40 20.32
CA ARG A 370 1.87 22.79 19.85
C ARG A 370 3.07 22.92 18.92
N ARG A 371 3.13 24.00 18.17
CA ARG A 371 4.28 24.35 17.35
C ARG A 371 5.54 24.46 18.22
N ASP A 372 6.53 23.64 17.92
CA ASP A 372 7.86 23.68 18.56
C ASP A 372 8.90 23.02 17.66
N GLU A 373 9.94 23.77 17.29
CA GLU A 373 11.02 23.29 16.40
C GLU A 373 11.83 22.11 16.98
N LYS A 374 11.65 21.79 18.26
CA LYS A 374 12.31 20.63 18.91
C LYS A 374 11.48 19.35 18.84
N GLY A 375 10.26 19.41 18.30
CA GLY A 375 9.42 18.25 18.13
C GLY A 375 9.65 17.55 16.80
N PRO A 376 9.00 16.40 16.58
CA PRO A 376 8.98 15.73 15.29
C PRO A 376 8.41 16.63 14.19
N LEU A 377 8.87 16.46 12.96
CA LEU A 377 8.21 16.99 11.77
C LEU A 377 7.01 16.12 11.42
N TYR A 378 5.84 16.71 11.17
CA TYR A 378 4.61 15.99 10.80
C TYR A 378 4.19 16.32 9.38
N ILE A 379 3.99 15.30 8.55
CA ILE A 379 3.52 15.43 7.17
C ILE A 379 2.36 14.46 6.93
N LEU A 380 1.24 15.00 6.45
CA LEU A 380 0.13 14.24 5.88
C LEU A 380 0.40 14.07 4.39
N THR A 381 0.44 12.81 3.94
CA THR A 381 1.10 12.45 2.67
C THR A 381 0.26 12.67 1.42
N GLY A 382 -1.08 12.79 1.53
CA GLY A 382 -1.92 13.10 0.38
C GLY A 382 -2.79 11.95 -0.12
N VAL A 383 -2.87 11.75 -1.42
CA VAL A 383 -3.63 10.70 -2.10
C VAL A 383 -2.90 10.24 -3.37
N ALA A 384 -2.84 8.95 -3.59
CA ALA A 384 -2.25 8.34 -4.79
C ALA A 384 -3.30 7.65 -5.69
N GLY A 385 -4.50 7.42 -5.14
CA GLY A 385 -5.65 6.89 -5.86
C GLY A 385 -6.64 7.98 -6.31
N ASN A 386 -7.82 7.58 -6.74
CA ASN A 386 -8.82 8.51 -7.26
C ASN A 386 -10.02 8.79 -6.33
N VAL A 387 -9.97 8.30 -5.10
CA VAL A 387 -10.95 8.66 -4.07
C VAL A 387 -10.54 9.99 -3.43
N ARG A 388 -11.33 11.05 -3.59
CA ARG A 388 -11.00 12.41 -3.15
C ARG A 388 -12.16 13.05 -2.40
N TYR A 389 -11.84 13.98 -1.52
CA TYR A 389 -12.80 14.72 -0.71
C TYR A 389 -12.62 16.24 -0.89
N PRO A 390 -12.88 16.79 -2.09
CA PRO A 390 -12.55 18.18 -2.43
C PRO A 390 -13.27 19.16 -1.50
N GLY A 391 -12.48 20.06 -0.89
CA GLY A 391 -12.99 21.09 0.01
C GLY A 391 -13.62 20.58 1.32
N LEU A 392 -13.38 19.32 1.70
CA LEU A 392 -13.93 18.73 2.92
C LEU A 392 -13.26 19.32 4.18
N TRP A 393 -11.93 19.41 4.15
CA TRP A 393 -11.14 19.78 5.32
C TRP A 393 -10.88 21.29 5.39
N VAL A 394 -11.21 21.90 6.52
CA VAL A 394 -10.82 23.29 6.84
C VAL A 394 -9.38 23.25 7.36
N ASP A 395 -8.54 24.20 6.91
CA ASP A 395 -7.14 24.27 7.33
C ASP A 395 -6.99 24.30 8.84
N HIS A 396 -5.99 23.60 9.33
CA HIS A 396 -5.65 23.51 10.74
C HIS A 396 -4.64 24.61 11.11
N ALA A 397 -4.71 25.15 12.32
CA ALA A 397 -3.78 26.18 12.79
C ALA A 397 -2.31 25.73 12.79
N LEU A 398 -2.07 24.41 12.78
CA LEU A 398 -0.74 23.83 12.68
C LEU A 398 -0.30 23.54 11.24
N ASP A 399 -1.13 23.74 10.22
CA ASP A 399 -0.68 23.61 8.83
C ASP A 399 0.30 24.76 8.50
N THR A 400 1.46 24.41 7.94
CA THR A 400 2.44 25.36 7.40
C THR A 400 2.37 25.45 5.89
N TYR A 401 1.94 24.37 5.25
CA TYR A 401 1.68 24.28 3.83
C TYR A 401 0.52 23.33 3.56
N VAL A 402 -0.34 23.69 2.62
CA VAL A 402 -1.48 22.91 2.14
C VAL A 402 -1.35 22.79 0.62
N ALA A 403 -1.50 21.59 0.09
CA ALA A 403 -1.47 21.39 -1.36
C ALA A 403 -2.54 22.21 -2.07
N PRO A 404 -2.31 22.64 -3.31
CA PRO A 404 -3.31 23.33 -4.11
C PRO A 404 -4.65 22.59 -4.17
N GLN A 405 -5.74 23.34 -4.11
CA GLN A 405 -7.10 22.81 -4.15
C GLN A 405 -7.74 23.01 -5.53
N PRO A 406 -8.56 22.09 -6.06
CA PRO A 406 -8.87 20.79 -5.47
C PRO A 406 -7.65 19.85 -5.48
N GLU A 407 -7.55 18.99 -4.47
CA GLU A 407 -6.46 18.03 -4.41
C GLU A 407 -6.41 17.14 -5.65
N THR A 408 -5.19 16.87 -6.09
CA THR A 408 -4.89 15.86 -7.11
C THR A 408 -4.02 14.77 -6.52
N ASP A 409 -3.81 13.69 -7.26
CA ASP A 409 -2.86 12.65 -6.88
C ASP A 409 -1.49 13.26 -6.65
N ASN A 410 -0.75 12.67 -5.73
CA ASN A 410 0.62 13.05 -5.46
C ASN A 410 1.44 11.84 -4.99
N TYR A 411 2.74 11.94 -5.12
CA TYR A 411 3.69 11.03 -4.50
C TYR A 411 4.79 11.82 -3.82
N LEU A 412 5.51 11.17 -2.90
CA LEU A 412 6.63 11.80 -2.22
C LEU A 412 7.91 11.02 -2.49
N THR A 413 9.04 11.74 -2.36
CA THR A 413 10.34 11.10 -2.16
C THR A 413 10.83 11.37 -0.74
N LEU A 414 11.38 10.34 -0.10
CA LEU A 414 12.10 10.45 1.15
C LEU A 414 13.56 10.11 0.87
N THR A 415 14.43 11.10 1.00
CA THR A 415 15.88 10.95 0.81
C THR A 415 16.59 11.16 2.14
N ALA A 416 17.49 10.27 2.51
CA ALA A 416 18.23 10.38 3.76
C ALA A 416 19.70 10.02 3.58
N ASP A 417 20.54 10.77 4.30
CA ASP A 417 21.90 10.41 4.65
C ASP A 417 22.12 10.63 6.17
N SER A 418 23.33 10.45 6.68
CA SER A 418 23.61 10.61 8.11
C SER A 418 23.41 12.03 8.62
N ALA A 419 23.43 13.04 7.76
CA ALA A 419 23.39 14.47 8.11
C ALA A 419 22.06 15.16 7.75
N ALA A 420 21.32 14.60 6.79
CA ALA A 420 20.08 15.20 6.29
C ALA A 420 19.02 14.13 5.96
N LEU A 421 17.76 14.46 6.23
CA LEU A 421 16.57 13.72 5.81
C LEU A 421 15.60 14.70 5.17
N SER A 422 15.24 14.47 3.92
CA SER A 422 14.37 15.35 3.13
C SER A 422 13.15 14.60 2.62
N VAL A 423 11.98 15.24 2.75
CA VAL A 423 10.72 14.79 2.14
C VAL A 423 10.31 15.82 1.11
N ARG A 424 10.05 15.39 -0.13
CA ARG A 424 9.55 16.23 -1.22
C ARG A 424 8.24 15.67 -1.74
N CYS A 425 7.27 16.54 -1.98
CA CYS A 425 5.98 16.17 -2.57
C CYS A 425 5.89 16.61 -4.03
N PHE A 426 5.41 15.69 -4.88
CA PHE A 426 5.31 15.88 -6.32
C PHE A 426 3.88 15.60 -6.81
N LEU A 427 3.41 16.39 -7.77
CA LEU A 427 2.23 16.09 -8.57
C LEU A 427 2.54 14.99 -9.62
N PRO A 428 1.53 14.39 -10.27
CA PRO A 428 1.74 13.32 -11.25
C PRO A 428 2.65 13.71 -12.43
N ASP A 429 2.64 14.99 -12.82
CA ASP A 429 3.50 15.51 -13.89
C ASP A 429 4.97 15.70 -13.49
N GLY A 430 5.30 15.48 -12.20
CA GLY A 430 6.63 15.68 -11.62
C GLY A 430 6.88 17.08 -11.07
N THR A 431 5.85 17.95 -11.06
CA THR A 431 5.97 19.27 -10.42
C THR A 431 6.12 19.11 -8.91
N GLN A 432 7.23 19.59 -8.35
CA GLN A 432 7.43 19.65 -6.90
C GLN A 432 6.57 20.78 -6.30
N ILE A 433 5.77 20.44 -5.28
CA ILE A 433 4.88 21.40 -4.61
C ILE A 433 5.32 21.75 -3.19
N ASP A 434 6.08 20.89 -2.52
CA ASP A 434 6.63 21.18 -1.18
C ASP A 434 7.94 20.42 -0.94
N GLU A 435 8.72 20.91 0.02
CA GLU A 435 9.93 20.26 0.52
C GLU A 435 10.14 20.59 1.99
N ALA A 436 10.47 19.58 2.78
CA ALA A 436 10.93 19.73 4.16
C ALA A 436 12.25 18.97 4.35
N THR A 437 13.23 19.60 5.01
CA THR A 437 14.55 19.00 5.26
C THR A 437 14.94 19.14 6.73
N LEU A 438 15.19 18.01 7.37
CA LEU A 438 15.79 17.90 8.70
C LEU A 438 17.31 17.80 8.59
N ARG A 439 18.05 18.33 9.58
CA ARG A 439 19.51 18.27 9.65
C ARG A 439 19.97 17.91 11.06
N LYS A 440 21.00 17.08 11.14
CA LYS A 440 21.72 16.71 12.38
C LYS A 440 23.17 17.12 12.32
#